data_36d161deee5cf993d91aebf73c6a3e16
#
_entry.id   36d161deee5cf993d91aebf73c6a3e16
#
_cell.length_a   1.000
_cell.length_b   1.000
_cell.length_c   1.000
_cell.angle_alpha   90.00
_cell.angle_beta   90.00
_cell.angle_gamma   90.00
#
_symmetry.space_group_name_H-M   'P 1'
#
loop_
_entity.id
_entity.type
_entity.pdbx_description
1 polymer ?
#
loop_
_entity_poly.entity_id
_entity_poly.type
_entity_poly.pdbx_seq_one_letter_code
_entity_poly.pdbx_strand_id
1 'polypeptide(L)'
;MSESVNPFDSQASKNKASSDKASKDKPVSPFDEGKASNEPKKSGKSNKKLIIGIVSAVVVLILVVVGVIVFINLNKVTTKDYSEAYDALNNIKEKIDDNKGISLSGTSDLTADKYHQMVDKAKSQIKSVDKAITELGKMKAIEKDKDSKEKFDKFKGEFDKYSGKTKEVMDKMNEVVPIYIAMRKPYNIKASAGTDAYYRERSNSYQQVVSIAKDAKIKGDQELADGVKELAEAAQAYADYYKKVANGEKVNYSDFSKSFSKFTKANSTVRSSVIKMVSSLRDANYSSSFSSLSSYLYKKTLKD
;
A
#
# COMPACT_ATOMS: atom_id res chain seq x y z
N MET A 1 18.04 24.46 4.42
CA MET A 1 18.13 23.19 5.16
C MET A 1 16.87 23.07 5.96
N SER A 2 15.92 22.29 5.54
CA SER A 2 14.73 21.98 6.32
C SER A 2 14.62 20.44 6.33
N GLU A 3 14.80 19.89 7.51
CA GLU A 3 14.67 18.47 7.81
C GLU A 3 13.27 18.00 7.48
N SER A 4 13.18 16.97 6.65
CA SER A 4 11.93 16.27 6.38
C SER A 4 11.63 15.38 7.60
N VAL A 5 10.70 15.81 8.43
CA VAL A 5 10.16 15.01 9.52
C VAL A 5 9.37 13.84 8.93
N ASN A 6 9.87 12.63 9.14
CA ASN A 6 9.17 11.40 8.84
C ASN A 6 8.07 11.20 9.91
N PRO A 7 6.77 11.14 9.56
CA PRO A 7 5.69 11.05 10.55
C PRO A 7 5.59 9.70 11.29
N PHE A 8 6.53 8.76 11.07
CA PHE A 8 6.50 7.43 11.68
C PHE A 8 7.53 7.20 12.80
N ASP A 9 8.32 8.21 13.20
CA ASP A 9 9.41 8.05 14.16
C ASP A 9 9.06 8.48 15.62
N SER A 10 7.86 8.24 16.06
CA SER A 10 7.56 8.43 17.48
C SER A 10 6.75 7.26 18.02
N GLN A 11 7.45 6.28 18.55
CA GLN A 11 7.18 5.48 19.74
C GLN A 11 7.86 4.12 19.68
N ALA A 12 9.18 4.12 19.93
CA ALA A 12 9.85 2.95 20.46
C ALA A 12 10.30 3.28 21.88
N SER A 13 9.49 2.96 22.86
CA SER A 13 9.88 2.98 24.26
C SER A 13 9.87 1.55 24.82
N LYS A 14 11.07 1.08 25.04
CA LYS A 14 11.54 0.10 26.02
C LYS A 14 10.50 -0.54 26.93
N ASN A 15 10.42 -1.89 26.88
CA ASN A 15 10.39 -2.66 28.11
C ASN A 15 11.17 -3.95 27.96
N LYS A 16 12.12 -4.11 28.89
CA LYS A 16 13.11 -5.18 29.01
C LYS A 16 12.71 -6.04 30.21
N ALA A 17 12.88 -7.32 30.04
CA ALA A 17 13.12 -8.37 31.03
C ALA A 17 11.97 -8.81 31.92
N SER A 18 11.68 -10.09 32.01
CA SER A 18 12.33 -10.98 32.97
C SER A 18 11.92 -12.44 32.75
N SER A 19 12.87 -13.31 32.77
CA SER A 19 12.78 -14.78 32.85
C SER A 19 12.20 -15.23 34.19
N ASP A 20 11.41 -16.35 34.25
CA ASP A 20 11.82 -17.52 35.02
C ASP A 20 10.82 -18.69 34.92
N LYS A 21 11.39 -19.83 34.59
CA LYS A 21 11.26 -21.21 35.12
C LYS A 21 9.90 -21.85 35.45
N ALA A 22 9.63 -22.88 34.67
CA ALA A 22 9.37 -24.27 35.06
C ALA A 22 8.35 -24.59 36.19
N SER A 23 7.31 -25.36 35.82
CA SER A 23 7.04 -26.61 36.57
C SER A 23 6.16 -27.55 35.74
N LYS A 24 6.57 -28.81 35.72
CA LYS A 24 5.81 -29.98 35.29
C LYS A 24 4.71 -30.24 36.31
N ASP A 25 3.51 -30.54 35.85
CA ASP A 25 2.70 -31.54 36.52
C ASP A 25 1.61 -32.06 35.56
N LYS A 26 1.57 -33.39 35.43
CA LYS A 26 0.55 -34.15 34.74
C LYS A 26 -0.61 -34.35 35.71
N PRO A 27 -1.87 -34.32 35.29
CA PRO A 27 -2.93 -34.99 36.02
C PRO A 27 -3.31 -36.33 35.38
N VAL A 28 -3.43 -37.23 36.31
CA VAL A 28 -3.81 -38.62 36.25
C VAL A 28 -5.31 -38.78 35.82
N SER A 29 -5.53 -39.78 34.99
CA SER A 29 -6.85 -40.30 34.64
C SER A 29 -7.45 -41.13 35.77
N PRO A 30 -8.75 -41.06 36.02
CA PRO A 30 -9.42 -42.08 36.81
C PRO A 30 -10.49 -42.78 35.95
N PHE A 31 -10.19 -43.97 35.51
CA PHE A 31 -11.14 -44.99 35.21
C PHE A 31 -10.62 -46.32 35.82
N ASP A 32 -11.29 -46.77 36.87
CA ASP A 32 -11.28 -48.17 37.24
C ASP A 32 -12.60 -48.60 37.91
N GLU A 33 -13.17 -49.55 37.28
CA GLU A 33 -13.93 -50.75 37.70
C GLU A 33 -14.99 -50.68 38.78
N GLY A 34 -16.12 -51.20 38.41
CA GLY A 34 -17.16 -51.71 39.31
C GLY A 34 -18.07 -52.75 38.63
N LYS A 35 -17.69 -54.02 38.67
CA LYS A 35 -18.53 -55.16 38.35
C LYS A 35 -19.60 -55.34 39.40
N ALA A 36 -20.87 -55.56 38.99
CA ALA A 36 -21.77 -56.49 39.70
C ALA A 36 -22.83 -57.06 38.78
N SER A 37 -22.88 -58.35 38.73
CA SER A 37 -23.80 -59.23 38.07
C SER A 37 -25.19 -59.22 38.76
N ASN A 38 -26.25 -59.41 37.96
CA ASN A 38 -27.39 -60.30 38.27
C ASN A 38 -28.38 -60.43 37.10
N GLU A 39 -28.45 -61.61 36.49
CA GLU A 39 -29.63 -62.15 35.81
C GLU A 39 -30.58 -62.77 36.88
N PRO A 40 -31.79 -63.19 36.59
CA PRO A 40 -32.61 -63.25 35.36
C PRO A 40 -34.10 -62.86 35.52
N LYS A 41 -34.88 -62.77 34.47
CA LYS A 41 -36.12 -63.60 34.23
C LYS A 41 -36.80 -63.21 32.93
N LYS A 42 -37.11 -64.22 32.14
CA LYS A 42 -37.96 -64.21 30.94
C LYS A 42 -39.35 -63.78 31.25
N SER A 43 -39.99 -62.94 30.45
CA SER A 43 -41.33 -63.14 29.91
C SER A 43 -41.70 -61.95 28.99
N GLY A 44 -42.34 -62.24 27.86
CA GLY A 44 -43.18 -61.27 27.15
C GLY A 44 -42.74 -61.03 25.68
N LYS A 45 -43.28 -61.85 24.77
CA LYS A 45 -43.39 -61.57 23.34
C LYS A 45 -44.07 -60.23 23.11
N SER A 46 -43.58 -59.47 22.12
CA SER A 46 -44.20 -58.29 21.53
C SER A 46 -43.57 -56.96 21.99
N ASN A 47 -42.72 -56.44 21.19
CA ASN A 47 -42.45 -55.00 20.99
C ASN A 47 -41.15 -54.75 20.30
N LYS A 48 -40.53 -55.76 19.60
CA LYS A 48 -39.27 -55.57 18.85
C LYS A 48 -39.38 -54.49 17.79
N LYS A 49 -40.54 -54.31 17.15
CA LYS A 49 -40.77 -53.26 16.14
C LYS A 49 -40.84 -51.85 16.74
N LEU A 50 -41.38 -51.69 17.94
CA LEU A 50 -41.56 -50.44 18.64
C LEU A 50 -40.19 -49.97 19.24
N ILE A 51 -39.42 -50.92 19.78
CA ILE A 51 -38.10 -50.68 20.33
C ILE A 51 -37.11 -50.28 19.21
N ILE A 52 -37.17 -50.93 18.02
CA ILE A 52 -36.34 -50.57 16.88
C ILE A 52 -36.68 -49.14 16.39
N GLY A 53 -37.96 -48.75 16.35
CA GLY A 53 -38.39 -47.41 15.98
C GLY A 53 -37.90 -46.33 16.97
N ILE A 54 -37.97 -46.58 18.27
CA ILE A 54 -37.49 -45.65 19.30
C ILE A 54 -35.94 -45.52 19.26
N VAL A 55 -35.24 -46.65 19.12
CA VAL A 55 -33.75 -46.62 19.04
C VAL A 55 -33.28 -45.89 17.79
N SER A 56 -33.94 -46.10 16.65
CA SER A 56 -33.61 -45.37 15.43
C SER A 56 -33.87 -43.86 15.53
N ALA A 57 -34.99 -43.46 16.17
CA ALA A 57 -35.29 -42.05 16.41
C ALA A 57 -34.25 -41.38 17.35
N VAL A 58 -33.85 -42.08 18.40
CA VAL A 58 -32.82 -41.60 19.35
C VAL A 58 -31.45 -41.47 18.64
N VAL A 59 -31.08 -42.44 17.80
CA VAL A 59 -29.80 -42.36 17.03
C VAL A 59 -29.82 -41.20 16.05
N VAL A 60 -30.95 -40.99 15.35
CA VAL A 60 -31.09 -39.82 14.45
C VAL A 60 -31.00 -38.51 15.23
N LEU A 61 -31.61 -38.42 16.40
CA LEU A 61 -31.57 -37.22 17.24
C LEU A 61 -30.15 -36.96 17.77
N ILE A 62 -29.44 -38.02 18.18
CA ILE A 62 -28.01 -37.89 18.56
C ILE A 62 -27.16 -37.42 17.38
N LEU A 63 -27.36 -37.97 16.17
CA LEU A 63 -26.60 -37.54 14.99
C LEU A 63 -26.91 -36.08 14.63
N VAL A 64 -28.17 -35.64 14.76
CA VAL A 64 -28.54 -34.23 14.57
C VAL A 64 -27.87 -33.34 15.62
N VAL A 65 -27.93 -33.73 16.90
CA VAL A 65 -27.30 -32.96 17.99
C VAL A 65 -25.76 -32.91 17.79
N VAL A 66 -25.12 -34.03 17.46
CA VAL A 66 -23.70 -34.08 17.16
C VAL A 66 -23.40 -33.25 15.93
N GLY A 67 -24.18 -33.33 14.87
CA GLY A 67 -24.07 -32.50 13.67
C GLY A 67 -24.17 -31.01 13.98
N VAL A 68 -25.14 -30.61 14.83
CA VAL A 68 -25.29 -29.21 15.27
C VAL A 68 -24.10 -28.76 16.13
N ILE A 69 -23.63 -29.59 17.07
CA ILE A 69 -22.48 -29.28 17.92
C ILE A 69 -21.21 -29.12 17.06
N VAL A 70 -20.98 -30.03 16.12
CA VAL A 70 -19.84 -29.95 15.17
C VAL A 70 -19.95 -28.70 14.31
N PHE A 71 -21.16 -28.41 13.77
CA PHE A 71 -21.41 -27.21 12.99
C PHE A 71 -21.15 -25.91 13.79
N ILE A 72 -21.63 -25.84 15.04
CA ILE A 72 -21.40 -24.69 15.93
C ILE A 72 -19.90 -24.56 16.22
N ASN A 73 -19.22 -25.66 16.54
CA ASN A 73 -17.77 -25.63 16.85
C ASN A 73 -16.93 -25.27 15.63
N LEU A 74 -17.29 -25.75 14.43
CA LEU A 74 -16.59 -25.37 13.18
C LEU A 74 -16.77 -23.90 12.83
N ASN A 75 -17.92 -23.29 13.20
CA ASN A 75 -18.19 -21.87 12.95
C ASN A 75 -17.73 -20.95 14.07
N LYS A 76 -17.41 -21.45 15.26
CA LYS A 76 -16.93 -20.63 16.37
C LYS A 76 -15.53 -20.12 16.07
N VAL A 77 -15.37 -18.80 16.10
CA VAL A 77 -14.05 -18.16 16.00
C VAL A 77 -13.27 -18.40 17.31
N THR A 78 -12.04 -18.88 17.19
CA THR A 78 -11.17 -19.21 18.30
C THR A 78 -10.09 -18.14 18.49
N THR A 79 -9.45 -18.11 19.65
CA THR A 79 -8.27 -17.26 19.94
C THR A 79 -7.17 -17.47 18.92
N LYS A 80 -6.97 -18.69 18.44
CA LYS A 80 -6.02 -19.01 17.36
C LYS A 80 -6.38 -18.32 16.05
N ASP A 81 -7.66 -18.34 15.65
CA ASP A 81 -8.12 -17.66 14.43
C ASP A 81 -7.83 -16.13 14.49
N TYR A 82 -7.99 -15.53 15.67
CA TYR A 82 -7.65 -14.11 15.88
C TYR A 82 -6.14 -13.87 15.85
N SER A 83 -5.32 -14.77 16.43
CA SER A 83 -3.86 -14.66 16.36
C SER A 83 -3.37 -14.72 14.92
N GLU A 84 -3.85 -15.67 14.14
CA GLU A 84 -3.50 -15.81 12.73
C GLU A 84 -3.89 -14.55 11.92
N ALA A 85 -5.07 -13.97 12.18
CA ALA A 85 -5.49 -12.74 11.51
C ALA A 85 -4.67 -11.52 11.97
N TYR A 86 -4.29 -11.46 13.24
CA TYR A 86 -3.41 -10.41 13.76
C TYR A 86 -2.01 -10.47 13.15
N ASP A 87 -1.44 -11.68 13.04
CA ASP A 87 -0.13 -11.90 12.41
C ASP A 87 -0.17 -11.56 10.91
N ALA A 88 -1.25 -11.94 10.21
CA ALA A 88 -1.45 -11.55 8.82
C ALA A 88 -1.55 -10.03 8.64
N LEU A 89 -2.22 -9.33 9.58
CA LEU A 89 -2.30 -7.87 9.58
C LEU A 89 -0.93 -7.21 9.84
N ASN A 90 -0.12 -7.79 10.76
CA ASN A 90 1.25 -7.33 11.00
C ASN A 90 2.15 -7.52 9.76
N ASN A 91 2.04 -8.66 9.07
CA ASN A 91 2.74 -8.88 7.80
C ASN A 91 2.33 -7.86 6.72
N ILE A 92 1.06 -7.42 6.70
CA ILE A 92 0.61 -6.34 5.82
C ILE A 92 1.31 -5.03 6.20
N LYS A 93 1.40 -4.73 7.50
CA LYS A 93 2.11 -3.54 7.99
C LYS A 93 3.58 -3.54 7.56
N GLU A 94 4.29 -4.65 7.75
CA GLU A 94 5.68 -4.79 7.31
C GLU A 94 5.84 -4.53 5.81
N LYS A 95 4.96 -5.12 4.97
CA LYS A 95 4.97 -4.87 3.52
C LYS A 95 4.73 -3.39 3.17
N ILE A 96 3.91 -2.69 3.94
CA ILE A 96 3.67 -1.26 3.77
C ILE A 96 4.90 -0.46 4.21
N ASP A 97 5.47 -0.79 5.36
CA ASP A 97 6.64 -0.10 5.93
C ASP A 97 7.89 -0.31 5.07
N ASP A 98 8.06 -1.49 4.45
CA ASP A 98 9.12 -1.80 3.50
C ASP A 98 8.98 -1.00 2.19
N ASN A 99 7.79 -0.52 1.89
CA ASN A 99 7.54 0.35 0.76
C ASN A 99 7.91 1.80 1.11
N LYS A 100 9.20 2.08 1.22
CA LYS A 100 9.75 3.41 1.58
C LYS A 100 9.42 4.53 0.57
N GLY A 101 8.52 4.24 -0.39
CA GLY A 101 8.15 5.18 -1.43
C GLY A 101 9.29 5.49 -2.41
N ILE A 102 9.00 6.38 -3.35
CA ILE A 102 10.00 6.84 -4.33
C ILE A 102 10.66 8.08 -3.75
N SER A 103 11.89 7.96 -3.25
CA SER A 103 12.68 9.13 -2.83
C SER A 103 13.40 9.73 -4.05
N LEU A 104 13.15 11.00 -4.29
CA LEU A 104 13.88 11.79 -5.31
C LEU A 104 15.05 12.57 -4.71
N SER A 105 15.34 12.41 -3.42
CA SER A 105 16.46 13.07 -2.76
C SER A 105 17.79 12.37 -3.07
N GLY A 106 18.84 13.13 -3.39
CA GLY A 106 20.20 12.61 -3.62
C GLY A 106 20.43 11.96 -4.99
N THR A 107 19.59 12.21 -5.97
CA THR A 107 19.60 11.54 -7.29
C THR A 107 20.29 12.37 -8.37
N SER A 108 21.59 12.74 -8.19
CA SER A 108 22.39 13.30 -9.30
C SER A 108 22.38 12.40 -10.54
N ASP A 109 22.31 11.08 -10.33
CA ASP A 109 22.41 10.03 -11.36
C ASP A 109 21.03 9.40 -11.72
N LEU A 110 19.93 10.05 -11.35
CA LEU A 110 18.60 9.57 -11.72
C LEU A 110 18.37 9.77 -13.21
N THR A 111 18.13 8.68 -13.93
CA THR A 111 17.66 8.67 -15.32
C THR A 111 16.17 8.42 -15.36
N ALA A 112 15.51 8.74 -16.48
CA ALA A 112 14.10 8.44 -16.69
C ALA A 112 13.82 6.94 -16.52
N ASP A 113 14.66 6.08 -17.11
CA ASP A 113 14.50 4.61 -17.02
C ASP A 113 14.60 4.10 -15.57
N LYS A 114 15.58 4.60 -14.79
CA LYS A 114 15.69 4.25 -13.37
C LYS A 114 14.42 4.68 -12.60
N TYR A 115 13.89 5.86 -12.92
CA TYR A 115 12.67 6.34 -12.29
C TYR A 115 11.47 5.47 -12.65
N HIS A 116 11.27 5.11 -13.92
CA HIS A 116 10.22 4.20 -14.36
C HIS A 116 10.30 2.85 -13.64
N GLN A 117 11.50 2.26 -13.53
CA GLN A 117 11.70 1.01 -12.76
C GLN A 117 11.31 1.16 -11.29
N MET A 118 11.61 2.30 -10.65
CA MET A 118 11.18 2.57 -9.27
C MET A 118 9.65 2.65 -9.15
N VAL A 119 8.98 3.30 -10.10
CA VAL A 119 7.51 3.39 -10.15
C VAL A 119 6.90 2.00 -10.33
N ASP A 120 7.41 1.19 -11.25
CA ASP A 120 6.90 -0.16 -11.50
C ASP A 120 7.07 -1.07 -10.28
N LYS A 121 8.22 -0.96 -9.60
CA LYS A 121 8.45 -1.66 -8.33
C LYS A 121 7.44 -1.23 -7.26
N ALA A 122 7.21 0.07 -7.10
CA ALA A 122 6.26 0.58 -6.12
C ALA A 122 4.81 0.15 -6.43
N LYS A 123 4.40 0.17 -7.70
CA LYS A 123 3.10 -0.36 -8.14
C LYS A 123 2.94 -1.86 -7.84
N SER A 124 3.99 -2.64 -8.08
CA SER A 124 4.02 -4.07 -7.77
C SER A 124 3.89 -4.33 -6.26
N GLN A 125 4.56 -3.54 -5.43
CA GLN A 125 4.45 -3.62 -3.98
C GLN A 125 3.03 -3.30 -3.50
N ILE A 126 2.40 -2.22 -3.99
CA ILE A 126 1.00 -1.89 -3.68
C ILE A 126 0.08 -3.07 -4.05
N LYS A 127 0.25 -3.67 -5.23
CA LYS A 127 -0.52 -4.86 -5.64
C LYS A 127 -0.32 -6.05 -4.69
N SER A 128 0.89 -6.24 -4.17
CA SER A 128 1.19 -7.28 -3.17
C SER A 128 0.46 -7.02 -1.85
N VAL A 129 0.37 -5.76 -1.41
CA VAL A 129 -0.39 -5.36 -0.22
C VAL A 129 -1.89 -5.55 -0.45
N ASP A 130 -2.44 -5.10 -1.59
CA ASP A 130 -3.85 -5.30 -1.96
C ASP A 130 -4.23 -6.79 -1.90
N LYS A 131 -3.37 -7.68 -2.41
CA LYS A 131 -3.57 -9.13 -2.35
C LYS A 131 -3.57 -9.63 -0.90
N ALA A 132 -2.61 -9.20 -0.08
CA ALA A 132 -2.53 -9.61 1.31
C ALA A 132 -3.76 -9.15 2.13
N ILE A 133 -4.26 -7.92 1.90
CA ILE A 133 -5.50 -7.44 2.49
C ILE A 133 -6.70 -8.30 2.06
N THR A 134 -6.76 -8.67 0.78
CA THR A 134 -7.82 -9.55 0.27
C THR A 134 -7.81 -10.92 0.95
N GLU A 135 -6.63 -11.51 1.16
CA GLU A 135 -6.50 -12.79 1.86
C GLU A 135 -6.85 -12.68 3.34
N LEU A 136 -6.45 -11.58 4.01
CA LEU A 136 -6.87 -11.30 5.39
C LEU A 136 -8.40 -11.28 5.52
N GLY A 137 -9.10 -10.67 4.56
CA GLY A 137 -10.57 -10.61 4.54
C GLY A 137 -11.27 -11.97 4.48
N LYS A 138 -10.58 -13.02 4.00
CA LYS A 138 -11.09 -14.40 3.93
C LYS A 138 -10.85 -15.21 5.20
N MET A 139 -10.03 -14.69 6.12
CA MET A 139 -9.72 -15.40 7.35
C MET A 139 -10.94 -15.49 8.26
N LYS A 140 -11.08 -16.61 8.94
CA LYS A 140 -12.26 -16.94 9.75
C LYS A 140 -12.58 -15.88 10.80
N ALA A 141 -11.54 -15.30 11.45
CA ALA A 141 -11.70 -14.22 12.43
C ALA A 141 -12.32 -12.95 11.82
N ILE A 142 -12.05 -12.68 10.54
CA ILE A 142 -12.64 -11.54 9.84
C ILE A 142 -14.02 -11.87 9.30
N GLU A 143 -14.16 -13.06 8.67
CA GLU A 143 -15.39 -13.43 7.97
C GLU A 143 -16.55 -13.72 8.94
N LYS A 144 -16.29 -14.35 10.09
CA LYS A 144 -17.30 -14.86 11.02
C LYS A 144 -17.55 -13.98 12.24
N ASP A 145 -16.65 -13.07 12.60
CA ASP A 145 -16.87 -12.10 13.67
C ASP A 145 -17.32 -10.77 13.07
N LYS A 146 -18.56 -10.37 13.38
CA LYS A 146 -19.20 -9.17 12.84
C LYS A 146 -18.37 -7.88 13.11
N ASP A 147 -17.84 -7.75 14.32
CA ASP A 147 -17.08 -6.54 14.70
C ASP A 147 -15.72 -6.51 14.00
N SER A 148 -15.05 -7.68 13.84
CA SER A 148 -13.84 -7.80 13.04
C SER A 148 -14.09 -7.40 11.59
N LYS A 149 -15.18 -7.91 11.01
CA LYS A 149 -15.57 -7.64 9.63
C LYS A 149 -15.84 -6.16 9.40
N GLU A 150 -16.59 -5.51 10.27
CA GLU A 150 -16.89 -4.08 10.16
C GLU A 150 -15.59 -3.24 10.19
N LYS A 151 -14.67 -3.55 11.12
CA LYS A 151 -13.38 -2.85 11.21
C LYS A 151 -12.48 -3.13 10.01
N PHE A 152 -12.49 -4.36 9.51
CA PHE A 152 -11.78 -4.75 8.31
C PHE A 152 -12.32 -4.04 7.07
N ASP A 153 -13.64 -4.02 6.87
CA ASP A 153 -14.28 -3.38 5.72
C ASP A 153 -13.96 -1.87 5.70
N LYS A 154 -13.95 -1.23 6.89
CA LYS A 154 -13.54 0.17 7.02
C LYS A 154 -12.06 0.36 6.65
N PHE A 155 -11.16 -0.46 7.20
CA PHE A 155 -9.73 -0.40 6.88
C PHE A 155 -9.49 -0.62 5.38
N LYS A 156 -10.09 -1.68 4.81
CA LYS A 156 -9.96 -1.98 3.39
C LYS A 156 -10.46 -0.83 2.51
N GLY A 157 -11.63 -0.27 2.82
CA GLY A 157 -12.19 0.84 2.05
C GLY A 157 -11.33 2.10 2.09
N GLU A 158 -10.70 2.42 3.23
CA GLU A 158 -9.76 3.54 3.35
C GLU A 158 -8.43 3.24 2.65
N PHE A 159 -7.92 2.01 2.74
CA PHE A 159 -6.73 1.58 2.02
C PHE A 159 -6.92 1.57 0.50
N ASP A 160 -8.06 1.10 0.01
CA ASP A 160 -8.39 1.10 -1.42
C ASP A 160 -8.38 2.54 -1.98
N LYS A 161 -8.90 3.52 -1.23
CA LYS A 161 -8.84 4.95 -1.59
C LYS A 161 -7.39 5.46 -1.63
N TYR A 162 -6.59 5.12 -0.61
CA TYR A 162 -5.18 5.47 -0.55
C TYR A 162 -4.39 4.86 -1.72
N SER A 163 -4.56 3.56 -1.95
CA SER A 163 -3.92 2.80 -3.03
C SER A 163 -4.28 3.38 -4.40
N GLY A 164 -5.56 3.68 -4.64
CA GLY A 164 -6.05 4.30 -5.87
C GLY A 164 -5.42 5.67 -6.12
N LYS A 165 -5.44 6.56 -5.12
CA LYS A 165 -4.79 7.88 -5.21
C LYS A 165 -3.28 7.76 -5.41
N THR A 166 -2.61 6.83 -4.73
CA THR A 166 -1.17 6.63 -4.87
C THR A 166 -0.82 6.20 -6.30
N LYS A 167 -1.57 5.26 -6.89
CA LYS A 167 -1.41 4.85 -8.29
C LYS A 167 -1.61 6.02 -9.25
N GLU A 168 -2.66 6.83 -9.04
CA GLU A 168 -2.92 8.03 -9.85
C GLU A 168 -1.76 9.04 -9.80
N VAL A 169 -1.25 9.33 -8.59
CA VAL A 169 -0.09 10.22 -8.42
C VAL A 169 1.15 9.65 -9.09
N MET A 170 1.41 8.35 -8.94
CA MET A 170 2.53 7.68 -9.61
C MET A 170 2.43 7.76 -11.13
N ASP A 171 1.25 7.60 -11.70
CA ASP A 171 1.04 7.71 -13.15
C ASP A 171 1.36 9.12 -13.65
N LYS A 172 0.86 10.15 -12.97
CA LYS A 172 1.16 11.55 -13.32
C LYS A 172 2.65 11.89 -13.13
N MET A 173 3.24 11.44 -12.03
CA MET A 173 4.68 11.63 -11.76
C MET A 173 5.55 10.92 -12.79
N ASN A 174 5.11 9.79 -13.32
CA ASN A 174 5.80 9.06 -14.37
C ASN A 174 5.94 9.87 -15.67
N GLU A 175 4.99 10.77 -15.94
CA GLU A 175 5.02 11.70 -17.07
C GLU A 175 5.86 12.96 -16.76
N VAL A 176 5.84 13.43 -15.52
CA VAL A 176 6.45 14.73 -15.14
C VAL A 176 7.92 14.62 -14.75
N VAL A 177 8.32 13.55 -14.05
CA VAL A 177 9.71 13.41 -13.56
C VAL A 177 10.74 13.35 -14.68
N PRO A 178 10.51 12.68 -15.83
CA PRO A 178 11.43 12.73 -16.98
C PRO A 178 11.70 14.16 -17.47
N ILE A 179 10.70 15.04 -17.44
CA ILE A 179 10.83 16.45 -17.82
C ILE A 179 11.80 17.15 -16.86
N TYR A 180 11.65 16.97 -15.53
CA TYR A 180 12.55 17.54 -14.53
C TYR A 180 13.98 16.99 -14.64
N ILE A 181 14.15 15.72 -14.99
CA ILE A 181 15.46 15.11 -15.25
C ILE A 181 16.10 15.79 -16.47
N ALA A 182 15.35 15.98 -17.55
CA ALA A 182 15.83 16.66 -18.75
C ALA A 182 16.19 18.13 -18.48
N MET A 183 15.43 18.84 -17.64
CA MET A 183 15.67 20.24 -17.26
C MET A 183 17.00 20.47 -16.54
N ARG A 184 17.67 19.43 -16.03
CA ARG A 184 19.02 19.56 -15.44
C ARG A 184 20.11 19.68 -16.49
N LYS A 185 19.91 19.11 -17.70
CA LYS A 185 20.92 19.06 -18.75
C LYS A 185 21.39 20.43 -19.21
N PRO A 186 20.51 21.44 -19.43
CA PRO A 186 20.94 22.79 -19.81
C PRO A 186 21.88 23.49 -18.81
N TYR A 187 21.94 23.02 -17.57
CA TYR A 187 22.83 23.56 -16.51
C TYR A 187 24.09 22.73 -16.32
N ASN A 188 24.22 21.57 -16.98
CA ASN A 188 25.36 20.65 -16.90
C ASN A 188 26.08 20.55 -18.26
N ILE A 189 26.30 21.69 -18.92
CA ILE A 189 27.01 21.79 -20.20
C ILE A 189 28.49 21.55 -19.99
N LYS A 190 29.09 20.70 -20.82
CA LYS A 190 30.54 20.37 -20.74
C LYS A 190 31.40 21.34 -21.52
N ALA A 191 30.89 21.92 -22.59
CA ALA A 191 31.62 22.90 -23.40
C ALA A 191 31.89 24.18 -22.60
N SER A 192 32.99 24.86 -22.92
CA SER A 192 33.38 26.12 -22.26
C SER A 192 32.35 27.21 -22.51
N ALA A 193 31.93 27.88 -21.44
CA ALA A 193 30.93 28.96 -21.51
C ALA A 193 31.40 30.08 -22.50
N GLY A 194 30.45 30.60 -23.27
CA GLY A 194 30.70 31.65 -24.25
C GLY A 194 31.16 31.16 -25.63
N THR A 195 31.35 29.84 -25.81
CA THR A 195 31.70 29.27 -27.13
C THR A 195 30.41 28.86 -27.89
N ASP A 196 30.50 28.82 -29.23
CA ASP A 196 29.42 28.32 -30.08
C ASP A 196 28.99 26.88 -29.68
N ALA A 197 29.98 26.04 -29.32
CA ALA A 197 29.75 24.69 -28.86
C ALA A 197 28.87 24.68 -27.59
N TYR A 198 29.17 25.57 -26.63
CA TYR A 198 28.34 25.73 -25.43
C TYR A 198 26.90 26.10 -25.75
N TYR A 199 26.70 27.07 -26.62
CA TYR A 199 25.35 27.51 -26.99
C TYR A 199 24.58 26.44 -27.78
N ARG A 200 25.24 25.69 -28.67
CA ARG A 200 24.66 24.56 -29.38
C ARG A 200 24.25 23.43 -28.43
N GLU A 201 25.12 23.06 -27.52
CA GLU A 201 24.84 22.02 -26.51
C GLU A 201 23.65 22.43 -25.62
N ARG A 202 23.59 23.71 -25.24
CA ARG A 202 22.51 24.27 -24.45
C ARG A 202 21.19 24.28 -25.20
N SER A 203 21.18 24.68 -26.46
CA SER A 203 20.04 24.62 -27.36
C SER A 203 19.49 23.17 -27.46
N ASN A 204 20.37 22.22 -27.75
CA ASN A 204 20.03 20.82 -27.88
C ASN A 204 19.43 20.25 -26.56
N SER A 205 19.96 20.67 -25.42
CA SER A 205 19.46 20.26 -24.10
C SER A 205 18.05 20.77 -23.86
N TYR A 206 17.71 22.01 -24.24
CA TYR A 206 16.33 22.51 -24.18
C TYR A 206 15.42 21.83 -25.18
N GLN A 207 15.91 21.46 -26.39
CA GLN A 207 15.12 20.65 -27.35
C GLN A 207 14.71 19.29 -26.77
N GLN A 208 15.56 18.66 -25.95
CA GLN A 208 15.20 17.43 -25.25
C GLN A 208 14.07 17.66 -24.23
N VAL A 209 14.10 18.79 -23.50
CA VAL A 209 12.99 19.17 -22.61
C VAL A 209 11.70 19.33 -23.40
N VAL A 210 11.74 19.99 -24.56
CA VAL A 210 10.59 20.18 -25.46
C VAL A 210 10.01 18.85 -25.91
N SER A 211 10.87 17.93 -26.40
CA SER A 211 10.41 16.63 -26.87
C SER A 211 9.71 15.85 -25.75
N ILE A 212 10.35 15.71 -24.60
CA ILE A 212 9.79 14.96 -23.47
C ILE A 212 8.49 15.59 -22.97
N ALA A 213 8.44 16.93 -22.86
CA ALA A 213 7.24 17.62 -22.41
C ALA A 213 6.05 17.52 -23.41
N LYS A 214 6.33 17.50 -24.71
CA LYS A 214 5.30 17.29 -25.75
C LYS A 214 4.77 15.85 -25.77
N ASP A 215 5.62 14.88 -25.46
CA ASP A 215 5.27 13.46 -25.47
C ASP A 215 4.52 13.05 -24.18
N ALA A 216 4.57 13.88 -23.11
CA ALA A 216 3.92 13.61 -21.83
C ALA A 216 2.39 13.55 -21.95
N LYS A 217 1.78 12.49 -21.39
CA LYS A 217 0.34 12.21 -21.47
C LYS A 217 -0.33 12.41 -20.11
N ILE A 218 -0.45 13.66 -19.69
CA ILE A 218 -1.10 14.02 -18.42
C ILE A 218 -2.62 13.82 -18.53
N LYS A 219 -3.19 12.94 -17.74
CA LYS A 219 -4.63 12.66 -17.70
C LYS A 219 -5.23 13.09 -16.37
N GLY A 220 -6.46 13.62 -16.42
CA GLY A 220 -7.25 13.94 -15.22
C GLY A 220 -6.69 15.09 -14.38
N ASP A 221 -5.81 15.93 -14.95
CA ASP A 221 -5.26 17.12 -14.28
C ASP A 221 -4.95 18.18 -15.34
N GLN A 222 -5.93 19.03 -15.63
CA GLN A 222 -5.83 20.04 -16.69
C GLN A 222 -4.78 21.12 -16.34
N GLU A 223 -4.71 21.55 -15.06
CA GLU A 223 -3.74 22.56 -14.61
C GLU A 223 -2.29 22.07 -14.86
N LEU A 224 -2.03 20.79 -14.54
CA LEU A 224 -0.72 20.18 -14.79
C LEU A 224 -0.44 20.03 -16.28
N ALA A 225 -1.40 19.58 -17.06
CA ALA A 225 -1.27 19.40 -18.50
C ALA A 225 -0.95 20.73 -19.20
N ASP A 226 -1.67 21.79 -18.86
CA ASP A 226 -1.46 23.15 -19.39
C ASP A 226 -0.08 23.68 -18.96
N GLY A 227 0.30 23.49 -17.69
CA GLY A 227 1.63 23.87 -17.20
C GLY A 227 2.77 23.16 -17.93
N VAL A 228 2.62 21.86 -18.23
CA VAL A 228 3.62 21.10 -19.02
C VAL A 228 3.69 21.59 -20.46
N LYS A 229 2.55 21.92 -21.07
CA LYS A 229 2.50 22.50 -22.42
C LYS A 229 3.19 23.89 -22.44
N GLU A 230 2.86 24.79 -21.51
CA GLU A 230 3.51 26.10 -21.40
C GLU A 230 5.03 25.96 -21.16
N LEU A 231 5.44 24.93 -20.40
CA LEU A 231 6.87 24.65 -20.17
C LEU A 231 7.56 24.20 -21.46
N ALA A 232 6.92 23.37 -22.29
CA ALA A 232 7.44 22.98 -23.59
C ALA A 232 7.62 24.19 -24.53
N GLU A 233 6.62 25.09 -24.59
CA GLU A 233 6.67 26.30 -25.39
C GLU A 233 7.79 27.26 -24.94
N ALA A 234 7.93 27.43 -23.63
CA ALA A 234 9.01 28.27 -23.07
C ALA A 234 10.40 27.65 -23.28
N ALA A 235 10.54 26.32 -23.15
CA ALA A 235 11.78 25.59 -23.44
C ALA A 235 12.15 25.72 -24.94
N GLN A 236 11.15 25.67 -25.85
CA GLN A 236 11.37 25.90 -27.28
C GLN A 236 11.94 27.29 -27.53
N ALA A 237 11.38 28.34 -26.92
CA ALA A 237 11.88 29.69 -27.06
C ALA A 237 13.34 29.84 -26.60
N TYR A 238 13.73 29.10 -25.54
CA TYR A 238 15.11 29.03 -25.11
C TYR A 238 16.02 28.30 -26.08
N ALA A 239 15.58 27.17 -26.59
CA ALA A 239 16.32 26.41 -27.58
C ALA A 239 16.60 27.26 -28.82
N ASP A 240 15.59 27.97 -29.31
CA ASP A 240 15.72 28.87 -30.49
C ASP A 240 16.64 30.05 -30.21
N TYR A 241 16.57 30.67 -29.01
CA TYR A 241 17.45 31.73 -28.59
C TYR A 241 18.92 31.26 -28.63
N TYR A 242 19.26 30.15 -27.96
CA TYR A 242 20.62 29.65 -27.93
C TYR A 242 21.12 29.17 -29.28
N LYS A 243 20.24 28.66 -30.15
CA LYS A 243 20.57 28.31 -31.53
C LYS A 243 20.99 29.54 -32.33
N LYS A 244 20.27 30.65 -32.21
CA LYS A 244 20.60 31.92 -32.85
C LYS A 244 21.95 32.46 -32.37
N VAL A 245 22.18 32.44 -31.04
CA VAL A 245 23.48 32.84 -30.46
C VAL A 245 24.63 32.00 -31.02
N ALA A 246 24.45 30.67 -31.10
CA ALA A 246 25.42 29.74 -31.63
C ALA A 246 25.72 29.95 -33.12
N ASN A 247 24.79 30.56 -33.86
CA ASN A 247 24.96 30.90 -35.28
C ASN A 247 25.53 32.33 -35.48
N GLY A 248 25.87 33.08 -34.43
CA GLY A 248 26.30 34.47 -34.52
C GLY A 248 25.21 35.46 -34.92
N GLU A 249 23.93 35.07 -34.82
CA GLU A 249 22.81 35.94 -35.14
C GLU A 249 22.60 36.99 -34.04
N LYS A 250 22.15 38.18 -34.42
CA LYS A 250 21.75 39.20 -33.45
C LYS A 250 20.53 38.74 -32.67
N VAL A 251 20.66 38.68 -31.35
CA VAL A 251 19.56 38.33 -30.44
C VAL A 251 19.19 39.52 -29.56
N ASN A 252 17.93 39.68 -29.27
CA ASN A 252 17.44 40.73 -28.38
C ASN A 252 17.37 40.18 -26.95
N TYR A 253 18.02 40.86 -26.01
CA TYR A 253 17.94 40.50 -24.58
C TYR A 253 16.52 40.56 -24.02
N SER A 254 15.68 41.45 -24.56
CA SER A 254 14.24 41.50 -24.18
C SER A 254 13.52 40.18 -24.46
N ASP A 255 13.82 39.54 -25.59
CA ASP A 255 13.18 38.24 -25.96
C ASP A 255 13.67 37.11 -25.07
N PHE A 256 14.94 37.12 -24.69
CA PHE A 256 15.49 36.23 -23.67
C PHE A 256 14.76 36.41 -22.34
N SER A 257 14.66 37.65 -21.85
CA SER A 257 14.00 37.96 -20.56
C SER A 257 12.51 37.54 -20.53
N LYS A 258 11.79 37.75 -21.63
CA LYS A 258 10.39 37.28 -21.75
C LYS A 258 10.30 35.76 -21.72
N SER A 259 11.20 35.07 -22.44
CA SER A 259 11.25 33.60 -22.45
C SER A 259 11.61 33.05 -21.07
N PHE A 260 12.53 33.72 -20.35
CA PHE A 260 12.88 33.40 -18.96
C PHE A 260 11.69 33.50 -18.03
N SER A 261 10.97 34.62 -18.09
CA SER A 261 9.76 34.83 -17.27
C SER A 261 8.69 33.75 -17.52
N LYS A 262 8.42 33.43 -18.80
CA LYS A 262 7.49 32.36 -19.17
C LYS A 262 7.93 31.00 -18.63
N PHE A 263 9.20 30.65 -18.80
CA PHE A 263 9.76 29.39 -18.34
C PHE A 263 9.65 29.25 -16.81
N THR A 264 10.02 30.31 -16.07
CA THR A 264 9.94 30.33 -14.61
C THR A 264 8.49 30.18 -14.12
N LYS A 265 7.56 30.88 -14.78
CA LYS A 265 6.13 30.79 -14.47
C LYS A 265 5.60 29.37 -14.72
N ALA A 266 5.84 28.82 -15.91
CA ALA A 266 5.38 27.46 -16.27
C ALA A 266 5.97 26.39 -15.34
N ASN A 267 7.28 26.49 -15.02
CA ASN A 267 7.91 25.61 -14.05
C ASN A 267 7.29 25.72 -12.65
N SER A 268 6.93 26.94 -12.22
CA SER A 268 6.24 27.14 -10.94
C SER A 268 4.87 26.50 -10.92
N THR A 269 4.09 26.62 -12.03
CA THR A 269 2.78 25.97 -12.17
C THR A 269 2.90 24.46 -12.06
N VAL A 270 3.80 23.84 -12.84
CA VAL A 270 4.04 22.38 -12.79
C VAL A 270 4.43 21.94 -11.38
N ARG A 271 5.36 22.69 -10.75
CA ARG A 271 5.80 22.39 -9.37
C ARG A 271 4.65 22.47 -8.37
N SER A 272 3.81 23.51 -8.45
CA SER A 272 2.65 23.67 -7.56
C SER A 272 1.65 22.54 -7.72
N SER A 273 1.36 22.11 -8.95
CA SER A 273 0.46 20.99 -9.22
C SER A 273 1.04 19.68 -8.67
N VAL A 274 2.35 19.43 -8.82
CA VAL A 274 3.01 18.27 -8.22
C VAL A 274 2.92 18.29 -6.69
N ILE A 275 3.13 19.44 -6.05
CA ILE A 275 3.01 19.58 -4.58
C ILE A 275 1.57 19.30 -4.15
N LYS A 276 0.56 19.84 -4.84
CA LYS A 276 -0.86 19.58 -4.57
C LYS A 276 -1.18 18.08 -4.66
N MET A 277 -0.71 17.41 -5.72
CA MET A 277 -0.90 15.95 -5.89
C MET A 277 -0.31 15.15 -4.72
N VAL A 278 0.96 15.41 -4.38
CA VAL A 278 1.62 14.70 -3.28
C VAL A 278 0.94 14.98 -1.95
N SER A 279 0.52 16.23 -1.71
CA SER A 279 -0.21 16.60 -0.49
C SER A 279 -1.55 15.87 -0.37
N SER A 280 -2.24 15.63 -1.50
CA SER A 280 -3.51 14.90 -1.51
C SER A 280 -3.42 13.45 -1.03
N LEU A 281 -2.22 12.85 -1.04
CA LEU A 281 -2.00 11.51 -0.47
C LEU A 281 -2.12 11.50 1.06
N ARG A 282 -1.83 12.64 1.72
CA ARG A 282 -1.95 12.76 3.19
C ARG A 282 -3.41 12.69 3.64
N ASP A 283 -4.35 13.14 2.80
CA ASP A 283 -5.78 13.14 3.11
C ASP A 283 -6.40 11.74 2.99
N ALA A 284 -5.78 10.87 2.20
CA ALA A 284 -6.17 9.47 2.04
C ALA A 284 -5.46 8.61 3.09
N ASN A 285 -5.85 8.75 4.38
CA ASN A 285 -5.19 8.09 5.50
C ASN A 285 -6.02 6.89 5.98
N TYR A 286 -5.39 5.72 6.08
CA TYR A 286 -5.97 4.47 6.60
C TYR A 286 -5.44 4.08 7.99
N SER A 287 -4.51 4.86 8.57
CA SER A 287 -3.79 4.47 9.80
C SER A 287 -4.73 4.29 11.00
N SER A 288 -5.77 5.09 11.12
CA SER A 288 -6.73 5.00 12.23
C SER A 288 -7.55 3.71 12.16
N SER A 289 -8.05 3.34 10.98
CA SER A 289 -8.83 2.10 10.79
C SER A 289 -7.95 0.86 10.90
N PHE A 290 -6.71 0.91 10.39
CA PHE A 290 -5.70 -0.13 10.61
C PHE A 290 -5.46 -0.35 12.12
N SER A 291 -5.19 0.70 12.87
CA SER A 291 -4.95 0.62 14.32
C SER A 291 -6.18 0.10 15.07
N SER A 292 -7.38 0.48 14.64
CA SER A 292 -8.63 0.00 15.22
C SER A 292 -8.80 -1.51 15.02
N LEU A 293 -8.56 -2.02 13.81
CA LEU A 293 -8.60 -3.45 13.50
C LEU A 293 -7.52 -4.21 14.27
N SER A 294 -6.27 -3.72 14.24
CA SER A 294 -5.14 -4.32 14.94
C SER A 294 -5.39 -4.45 16.45
N SER A 295 -5.84 -3.38 17.09
CA SER A 295 -6.16 -3.38 18.52
C SER A 295 -7.31 -4.32 18.85
N TYR A 296 -8.30 -4.44 17.98
CA TYR A 296 -9.41 -5.36 18.18
C TYR A 296 -8.96 -6.82 18.10
N LEU A 297 -8.25 -7.20 17.03
CA LEU A 297 -7.72 -8.54 16.87
C LEU A 297 -6.81 -8.94 18.03
N TYR A 298 -5.87 -8.06 18.41
CA TYR A 298 -4.97 -8.29 19.54
C TYR A 298 -5.73 -8.54 20.85
N LYS A 299 -6.74 -7.72 21.18
CA LYS A 299 -7.56 -7.92 22.38
C LYS A 299 -8.28 -9.27 22.39
N LYS A 300 -8.62 -9.80 21.22
CA LYS A 300 -9.27 -11.11 21.10
C LYS A 300 -8.29 -12.27 21.28
N THR A 301 -6.98 -12.07 21.01
CA THR A 301 -5.94 -13.08 21.30
C THR A 301 -5.66 -13.23 22.80
N LEU A 302 -6.07 -12.26 23.63
CA LEU A 302 -5.86 -12.26 25.07
C LEU A 302 -7.06 -12.80 25.88
N LYS A 303 -8.15 -13.17 25.21
CA LYS A 303 -9.37 -13.70 25.86
C LYS A 303 -9.36 -15.23 25.79
N ASP A 304 -8.78 -15.86 26.78
CA ASP A 304 -8.98 -17.26 27.14
C ASP A 304 -9.99 -17.38 28.27
#